data_bfd9814cd7929de2ce8a3d47921b1725
#
_entry.id   bfd9814cd7929de2ce8a3d47921b1725
#
_cell.length_a   1.000
_cell.length_b   1.000
_cell.length_c   1.000
_cell.angle_alpha   90.00
_cell.angle_beta   90.00
_cell.angle_gamma   90.00
#
_symmetry.space_group_name_H-M   'P 1'
#
loop_
_entity.id
_entity.type
_entity.pdbx_description
1 polymer ?
#
loop_
_entity_poly.entity_id
_entity_poly.type
_entity_poly.pdbx_seq_one_letter_code
_entity_poly.pdbx_strand_id
1 'polypeptide(L)'
;MEHKIEQGTIIYGMKSQKYPSCPCYGIIITARCDIAQNKVPKYYYLIAVDAHTWFCSKHGYTAVYGKTIEERRKAIYSKAEELELDGYTLLSLSNEDLALVIDDKKQQFAGNSRERKKVVDLNTLIEQYSKIAQVETDDNHRKKAIKENTKVAFSYLRDIDSGKMHHYYFLPQAAYLDNDIKSKGLIVDLLEIKSLTLEDAKKIASPLSEISYERLPPLPTEEEISQTERIDDIIKRLRERSRLETTFWLENESDFVGIEGTIKSPWCEHLMQRFSNVFIRIGLDNPSENDFRTLIDDCCQED
;
A
#
# COMPACT_ATOMS: atom_id res chain seq x y z
N MET A 1 -11.59 21.13 21.31
CA MET A 1 -11.86 21.88 20.05
C MET A 1 -12.51 20.90 19.08
N GLU A 2 -13.55 21.33 18.41
CA GLU A 2 -14.17 20.54 17.34
C GLU A 2 -13.25 20.59 16.11
N HIS A 3 -12.75 19.46 15.67
CA HIS A 3 -11.90 19.39 14.47
C HIS A 3 -12.79 19.44 13.23
N LYS A 4 -12.51 20.36 12.32
CA LYS A 4 -13.24 20.46 11.06
C LYS A 4 -12.58 19.57 10.01
N ILE A 5 -13.35 18.66 9.41
CA ILE A 5 -12.88 17.87 8.26
C ILE A 5 -12.88 18.77 7.02
N GLU A 6 -11.71 18.89 6.38
CA GLU A 6 -11.50 19.63 5.14
C GLU A 6 -10.59 18.85 4.19
N GLN A 7 -10.43 19.32 2.96
CA GLN A 7 -9.50 18.73 2.02
C GLN A 7 -8.07 18.77 2.56
N GLY A 8 -7.40 17.65 2.58
CA GLY A 8 -6.08 17.49 3.17
C GLY A 8 -6.09 17.06 4.65
N THR A 9 -7.27 16.94 5.29
CA THR A 9 -7.35 16.35 6.64
C THR A 9 -6.81 14.93 6.62
N ILE A 10 -5.94 14.60 7.59
CA ILE A 10 -5.35 13.29 7.80
C ILE A 10 -6.07 12.62 8.97
N ILE A 11 -6.62 11.44 8.71
CA ILE A 11 -7.34 10.62 9.69
C ILE A 11 -6.52 9.36 9.96
N TYR A 12 -6.17 9.11 11.21
CA TYR A 12 -5.51 7.88 11.68
C TYR A 12 -6.54 6.79 11.95
N GLY A 13 -6.09 5.51 11.87
CA GLY A 13 -6.92 4.36 12.21
C GLY A 13 -7.80 3.86 11.07
N MET A 14 -7.46 4.17 9.83
CA MET A 14 -8.14 3.62 8.67
C MET A 14 -7.67 2.19 8.38
N LYS A 15 -8.50 1.39 7.70
CA LYS A 15 -8.18 0.01 7.33
C LYS A 15 -8.08 -0.15 5.81
N SER A 16 -7.10 -0.93 5.36
CA SER A 16 -6.90 -1.29 3.97
C SER A 16 -6.69 -2.79 3.81
N GLN A 17 -7.36 -3.39 2.84
CA GLN A 17 -7.11 -4.79 2.47
C GLN A 17 -5.75 -4.98 1.79
N LYS A 18 -5.24 -3.93 1.17
CA LYS A 18 -3.93 -3.94 0.53
C LYS A 18 -2.79 -3.90 1.55
N TYR A 19 -3.05 -3.33 2.73
CA TYR A 19 -2.10 -3.18 3.84
C TYR A 19 -2.64 -3.81 5.12
N PRO A 20 -2.86 -5.14 5.14
CA PRO A 20 -3.64 -5.81 6.20
C PRO A 20 -2.93 -5.90 7.55
N SER A 21 -1.64 -5.57 7.63
CA SER A 21 -0.83 -5.73 8.84
C SER A 21 -0.54 -4.41 9.57
N CYS A 22 -1.14 -3.30 9.17
CA CYS A 22 -0.88 -2.01 9.78
C CYS A 22 -2.09 -1.07 9.72
N PRO A 23 -2.27 -0.22 10.75
CA PRO A 23 -3.19 0.89 10.69
C PRO A 23 -2.75 1.84 9.56
N CYS A 24 -3.72 2.31 8.78
CA CYS A 24 -3.50 3.24 7.69
C CYS A 24 -4.00 4.63 8.08
N TYR A 25 -3.60 5.62 7.29
CA TYR A 25 -4.15 6.96 7.32
C TYR A 25 -5.11 7.15 6.15
N GLY A 26 -6.15 7.96 6.36
CA GLY A 26 -7.03 8.44 5.30
C GLY A 26 -6.76 9.91 5.04
N ILE A 27 -6.44 10.29 3.81
CA ILE A 27 -6.24 11.70 3.43
C ILE A 27 -7.46 12.16 2.64
N ILE A 28 -8.21 13.11 3.19
CA ILE A 28 -9.42 13.63 2.55
C ILE A 28 -9.08 14.37 1.26
N ILE A 29 -9.66 13.90 0.15
CA ILE A 29 -9.48 14.49 -1.20
C ILE A 29 -10.73 15.19 -1.71
N THR A 30 -11.86 15.11 -1.01
CA THR A 30 -13.08 15.83 -1.37
C THR A 30 -12.80 17.32 -1.48
N ALA A 31 -13.26 17.95 -2.57
CA ALA A 31 -12.96 19.34 -2.88
C ALA A 31 -13.45 20.31 -1.80
N ARG A 32 -12.65 21.33 -1.48
CA ARG A 32 -12.98 22.36 -0.47
C ARG A 32 -14.31 23.06 -0.73
N CYS A 33 -14.61 23.35 -2.01
CA CYS A 33 -15.86 24.02 -2.39
C CYS A 33 -17.09 23.16 -2.07
N ASP A 34 -17.01 21.85 -2.29
CA ASP A 34 -18.11 20.92 -2.05
C ASP A 34 -18.36 20.72 -0.56
N ILE A 35 -17.27 20.64 0.22
CA ILE A 35 -17.34 20.58 1.69
C ILE A 35 -17.95 21.86 2.24
N ALA A 36 -17.48 23.03 1.79
CA ALA A 36 -17.96 24.33 2.27
C ALA A 36 -19.44 24.59 1.95
N GLN A 37 -19.95 24.01 0.85
CA GLN A 37 -21.33 24.16 0.42
C GLN A 37 -22.27 23.06 0.94
N ASN A 38 -21.79 22.15 1.79
CA ASN A 38 -22.54 20.99 2.29
C ASN A 38 -23.18 20.13 1.18
N LYS A 39 -22.56 20.10 -0.01
CA LYS A 39 -23.06 19.36 -1.16
C LYS A 39 -22.58 17.90 -1.22
N VAL A 40 -21.81 17.48 -0.23
CA VAL A 40 -21.12 16.18 -0.23
C VAL A 40 -21.98 15.14 0.45
N PRO A 41 -22.44 14.09 -0.22
CA PRO A 41 -23.15 12.97 0.40
C PRO A 41 -22.21 12.08 1.24
N LYS A 42 -20.91 12.13 0.96
CA LYS A 42 -19.83 11.38 1.63
C LYS A 42 -18.49 12.02 1.33
N TYR A 43 -17.51 11.85 2.22
CA TYR A 43 -16.14 12.24 1.97
C TYR A 43 -15.38 11.13 1.20
N TYR A 44 -14.53 11.53 0.27
CA TYR A 44 -13.58 10.63 -0.37
C TYR A 44 -12.19 10.85 0.22
N TYR A 45 -11.45 9.75 0.39
CA TYR A 45 -10.09 9.79 0.91
C TYR A 45 -9.19 8.78 0.20
N LEU A 46 -7.89 9.10 0.18
CA LEU A 46 -6.81 8.21 -0.24
C LEU A 46 -6.27 7.47 0.97
N ILE A 47 -5.87 6.23 0.78
CA ILE A 47 -5.11 5.48 1.79
C ILE A 47 -3.65 5.93 1.76
N ALA A 48 -3.10 6.17 2.94
CA ALA A 48 -1.69 6.41 3.15
C ALA A 48 -1.18 5.50 4.28
N VAL A 49 0.09 5.14 4.22
CA VAL A 49 0.75 4.28 5.20
C VAL A 49 2.02 4.98 5.68
N ASP A 50 2.35 4.85 6.96
CA ASP A 50 3.66 5.29 7.45
C ASP A 50 4.77 4.72 6.56
N ALA A 51 5.71 5.57 6.11
CA ALA A 51 6.69 5.19 5.13
C ALA A 51 7.60 4.03 5.61
N HIS A 52 7.98 4.02 6.89
CA HIS A 52 8.77 2.93 7.45
C HIS A 52 7.97 1.63 7.47
N THR A 53 6.74 1.68 7.95
CA THR A 53 5.83 0.53 8.00
C THR A 53 5.53 0.02 6.58
N TRP A 54 5.33 0.93 5.63
CA TRP A 54 5.10 0.58 4.23
C TRP A 54 6.29 -0.18 3.63
N PHE A 55 7.53 0.31 3.79
CA PHE A 55 8.73 -0.37 3.30
C PHE A 55 8.92 -1.75 3.93
N CYS A 56 8.56 -1.92 5.21
CA CYS A 56 8.67 -3.18 5.92
C CYS A 56 7.50 -4.13 5.62
N SER A 57 6.39 -3.65 5.07
CA SER A 57 5.26 -4.48 4.66
C SER A 57 5.62 -5.38 3.47
N LYS A 58 4.95 -6.52 3.35
CA LYS A 58 5.12 -7.40 2.18
C LYS A 58 4.89 -6.65 0.86
N HIS A 59 3.83 -5.83 0.81
CA HIS A 59 3.47 -5.06 -0.39
C HIS A 59 4.53 -4.04 -0.76
N GLY A 60 4.96 -3.19 0.18
CA GLY A 60 5.97 -2.17 -0.07
C GLY A 60 7.33 -2.77 -0.40
N TYR A 61 7.72 -3.83 0.31
CA TYR A 61 8.96 -4.55 0.02
C TYR A 61 8.97 -5.12 -1.40
N THR A 62 7.90 -5.79 -1.81
CA THR A 62 7.77 -6.32 -3.18
C THR A 62 7.76 -5.21 -4.23
N ALA A 63 7.11 -4.08 -3.96
CA ALA A 63 7.11 -2.93 -4.87
C ALA A 63 8.53 -2.38 -5.09
N VAL A 64 9.33 -2.29 -4.02
CA VAL A 64 10.70 -1.74 -4.07
C VAL A 64 11.70 -2.73 -4.65
N TYR A 65 11.67 -3.97 -4.19
CA TYR A 65 12.73 -4.96 -4.47
C TYR A 65 12.34 -5.99 -5.52
N GLY A 66 11.05 -6.10 -5.89
CA GLY A 66 10.57 -7.14 -6.79
C GLY A 66 11.27 -7.13 -8.15
N LYS A 67 11.51 -5.96 -8.73
CA LYS A 67 12.28 -5.83 -9.98
C LYS A 67 13.72 -6.33 -9.82
N THR A 68 14.40 -5.95 -8.73
CA THR A 68 15.77 -6.37 -8.44
C THR A 68 15.85 -7.88 -8.20
N ILE A 69 14.87 -8.45 -7.53
CA ILE A 69 14.75 -9.90 -7.31
C ILE A 69 14.63 -10.62 -8.66
N GLU A 70 13.75 -10.14 -9.52
CA GLU A 70 13.52 -10.73 -10.84
C GLU A 70 14.76 -10.60 -11.76
N GLU A 71 15.44 -9.46 -11.76
CA GLU A 71 16.67 -9.26 -12.52
C GLU A 71 17.78 -10.20 -12.05
N ARG A 72 17.95 -10.36 -10.73
CA ARG A 72 18.94 -11.31 -10.17
C ARG A 72 18.58 -12.76 -10.49
N ARG A 73 17.31 -13.14 -10.42
CA ARG A 73 16.84 -14.47 -10.79
C ARG A 73 17.17 -14.79 -12.23
N LYS A 74 16.90 -13.86 -13.17
CA LYS A 74 17.28 -14.03 -14.59
C LYS A 74 18.78 -14.16 -14.79
N ALA A 75 19.58 -13.37 -14.06
CA ALA A 75 21.03 -13.45 -14.13
C ALA A 75 21.56 -14.80 -13.60
N ILE A 76 20.94 -15.36 -12.54
CA ILE A 76 21.28 -16.69 -12.02
C ILE A 76 20.97 -17.75 -13.07
N TYR A 77 19.78 -17.71 -13.71
CA TYR A 77 19.40 -18.67 -14.74
C TYR A 77 20.38 -18.64 -15.91
N SER A 78 20.72 -17.46 -16.43
CA SER A 78 21.68 -17.34 -17.53
C SER A 78 23.08 -17.86 -17.16
N LYS A 79 23.56 -17.55 -15.94
CA LYS A 79 24.88 -18.05 -15.50
C LYS A 79 24.89 -19.53 -15.17
N ALA A 80 23.81 -20.09 -14.66
CA ALA A 80 23.67 -21.51 -14.41
C ALA A 80 23.71 -22.30 -15.74
N GLU A 81 22.97 -21.82 -16.76
CA GLU A 81 22.98 -22.41 -18.10
C GLU A 81 24.38 -22.43 -18.72
N GLU A 82 25.20 -21.37 -18.57
CA GLU A 82 26.59 -21.35 -19.00
C GLU A 82 27.46 -22.42 -18.34
N LEU A 83 27.04 -22.93 -17.18
CA LEU A 83 27.75 -23.98 -16.40
C LEU A 83 27.08 -25.34 -16.49
N GLU A 84 26.12 -25.50 -17.41
CA GLU A 84 25.29 -26.70 -17.55
C GLU A 84 24.57 -27.11 -16.25
N LEU A 85 24.05 -26.07 -15.51
CA LEU A 85 23.26 -26.24 -14.31
C LEU A 85 21.86 -25.72 -14.55
N ASP A 86 20.87 -26.31 -13.88
CA ASP A 86 19.52 -25.78 -13.87
C ASP A 86 19.37 -24.72 -12.75
N GLY A 87 19.23 -23.47 -13.16
CA GLY A 87 19.09 -22.35 -12.24
C GLY A 87 17.83 -22.41 -11.37
N TYR A 88 16.76 -23.05 -11.84
CA TYR A 88 15.55 -23.25 -11.04
C TYR A 88 15.81 -24.22 -9.88
N THR A 89 16.44 -25.36 -10.19
CA THR A 89 16.85 -26.32 -9.18
C THR A 89 17.80 -25.70 -8.16
N LEU A 90 18.81 -24.93 -8.59
CA LEU A 90 19.74 -24.25 -7.68
C LEU A 90 19.05 -23.35 -6.66
N LEU A 91 18.02 -22.61 -7.06
CA LEU A 91 17.28 -21.72 -6.16
C LEU A 91 16.34 -22.45 -5.20
N SER A 92 16.07 -23.74 -5.44
CA SER A 92 15.23 -24.59 -4.57
C SER A 92 16.02 -25.43 -3.57
N LEU A 93 17.35 -25.53 -3.72
CA LEU A 93 18.22 -26.29 -2.84
C LEU A 93 18.34 -25.65 -1.44
N SER A 94 18.60 -26.49 -0.44
CA SER A 94 19.09 -26.03 0.86
C SER A 94 20.46 -25.37 0.72
N ASN A 95 20.86 -24.54 1.70
CA ASN A 95 22.18 -23.92 1.68
C ASN A 95 23.31 -24.96 1.70
N GLU A 96 23.08 -26.09 2.35
CA GLU A 96 24.05 -27.23 2.43
C GLU A 96 24.19 -27.91 1.08
N ASP A 97 23.07 -28.25 0.44
CA ASP A 97 23.09 -28.93 -0.89
C ASP A 97 23.64 -27.98 -1.97
N LEU A 98 23.29 -26.70 -1.92
CA LEU A 98 23.84 -25.67 -2.81
C LEU A 98 25.37 -25.60 -2.69
N ALA A 99 25.90 -25.59 -1.45
CA ALA A 99 27.35 -25.58 -1.21
C ALA A 99 28.04 -26.79 -1.84
N LEU A 100 27.45 -27.97 -1.71
CA LEU A 100 27.97 -29.19 -2.33
C LEU A 100 28.01 -29.08 -3.86
N VAL A 101 26.95 -28.62 -4.50
CA VAL A 101 26.88 -28.41 -5.96
C VAL A 101 27.95 -27.42 -6.43
N ILE A 102 28.08 -26.30 -5.71
CA ILE A 102 29.05 -25.24 -6.04
C ILE A 102 30.49 -25.75 -5.88
N ASP A 103 30.77 -26.53 -4.83
CA ASP A 103 32.14 -27.06 -4.59
C ASP A 103 32.49 -28.18 -5.57
N ASP A 104 31.56 -29.04 -5.95
CA ASP A 104 31.73 -30.00 -7.00
C ASP A 104 32.11 -29.35 -8.35
N LYS A 105 31.35 -28.29 -8.74
CA LYS A 105 31.65 -27.53 -9.94
C LYS A 105 33.01 -26.82 -9.87
N LYS A 106 33.41 -26.27 -8.70
CA LYS A 106 34.73 -25.66 -8.53
C LYS A 106 35.84 -26.72 -8.71
N GLN A 107 35.65 -27.95 -8.24
CA GLN A 107 36.60 -29.04 -8.41
C GLN A 107 36.69 -29.50 -9.88
N GLN A 108 35.54 -29.63 -10.55
CA GLN A 108 35.45 -29.94 -11.97
C GLN A 108 36.29 -28.98 -12.84
N PHE A 109 36.29 -27.70 -12.47
CA PHE A 109 37.02 -26.64 -13.19
C PHE A 109 38.35 -26.25 -12.53
N ALA A 110 38.96 -27.09 -11.71
CA ALA A 110 40.20 -26.76 -10.97
C ALA A 110 41.35 -26.31 -11.89
N GLY A 111 41.43 -26.84 -13.11
CA GLY A 111 42.44 -26.46 -14.13
C GLY A 111 42.03 -25.29 -15.03
N ASN A 112 40.82 -24.75 -14.92
CA ASN A 112 40.30 -23.71 -15.78
C ASN A 112 39.90 -22.46 -14.96
N SER A 113 40.79 -21.50 -14.88
CA SER A 113 40.57 -20.28 -14.07
C SER A 113 39.35 -19.44 -14.52
N ARG A 114 39.05 -19.45 -15.82
CA ARG A 114 37.89 -18.70 -16.37
C ARG A 114 36.56 -19.34 -15.95
N GLU A 115 36.42 -20.64 -16.08
CA GLU A 115 35.20 -21.36 -15.68
C GLU A 115 35.03 -21.34 -14.17
N ARG A 116 36.12 -21.54 -13.41
CA ARG A 116 36.09 -21.41 -11.96
C ARG A 116 35.59 -20.03 -11.49
N LYS A 117 35.97 -18.95 -12.19
CA LYS A 117 35.48 -17.59 -11.91
C LYS A 117 33.97 -17.52 -12.13
N LYS A 118 33.41 -18.10 -13.18
CA LYS A 118 31.96 -18.14 -13.41
C LYS A 118 31.20 -18.81 -12.26
N VAL A 119 31.74 -19.92 -11.72
CA VAL A 119 31.14 -20.60 -10.55
C VAL A 119 31.13 -19.68 -9.32
N VAL A 120 32.22 -18.96 -9.06
CA VAL A 120 32.29 -17.99 -7.96
C VAL A 120 31.27 -16.85 -8.15
N ASP A 121 31.19 -16.31 -9.37
CA ASP A 121 30.24 -15.26 -9.71
C ASP A 121 28.76 -15.74 -9.54
N LEU A 122 28.47 -16.99 -9.96
CA LEU A 122 27.14 -17.59 -9.75
C LEU A 122 26.82 -17.71 -8.25
N ASN A 123 27.73 -18.24 -7.45
CA ASN A 123 27.54 -18.35 -6.00
C ASN A 123 27.27 -16.98 -5.36
N THR A 124 28.05 -15.96 -5.74
CA THR A 124 27.86 -14.59 -5.26
C THR A 124 26.47 -14.03 -5.63
N LEU A 125 25.99 -14.31 -6.85
CA LEU A 125 24.66 -13.90 -7.28
C LEU A 125 23.57 -14.60 -6.47
N ILE A 126 23.71 -15.90 -6.21
CA ILE A 126 22.75 -16.68 -5.40
C ILE A 126 22.71 -16.14 -3.96
N GLU A 127 23.85 -15.88 -3.34
CA GLU A 127 23.93 -15.28 -2.01
C GLU A 127 23.24 -13.90 -1.96
N GLN A 128 23.48 -13.07 -2.97
CA GLN A 128 22.84 -11.75 -3.07
C GLN A 128 21.33 -11.85 -3.30
N TYR A 129 20.89 -12.84 -4.09
CA TYR A 129 19.47 -13.12 -4.31
C TYR A 129 18.81 -13.58 -3.02
N SER A 130 19.40 -14.57 -2.34
CA SER A 130 18.85 -15.13 -1.09
C SER A 130 18.64 -14.07 -0.01
N LYS A 131 19.56 -13.10 0.10
CA LYS A 131 19.46 -11.98 1.06
C LYS A 131 18.22 -11.12 0.86
N ILE A 132 17.66 -11.03 -0.35
CA ILE A 132 16.50 -10.20 -0.65
C ILE A 132 15.25 -11.03 -0.98
N ALA A 133 15.36 -12.24 -1.48
CA ALA A 133 14.23 -13.07 -1.89
C ALA A 133 13.64 -13.90 -0.73
N GLN A 134 14.47 -14.37 0.21
CA GLN A 134 13.98 -15.12 1.39
C GLN A 134 13.18 -14.28 2.40
N VAL A 135 13.06 -13.00 2.16
CA VAL A 135 12.52 -12.00 3.07
C VAL A 135 10.99 -11.85 2.96
N GLU A 136 10.32 -12.61 2.08
CA GLU A 136 8.87 -12.46 1.88
C GLU A 136 8.02 -12.79 3.11
N THR A 137 8.54 -13.55 4.07
CA THR A 137 7.77 -14.13 5.17
C THR A 137 7.93 -13.45 6.53
N ASP A 138 9.03 -12.71 6.78
CA ASP A 138 9.35 -12.17 8.10
C ASP A 138 9.72 -10.68 8.06
N ASP A 139 9.04 -9.87 8.90
CA ASP A 139 9.24 -8.42 9.04
C ASP A 139 10.68 -8.05 9.45
N ASN A 140 11.30 -8.84 10.31
CA ASN A 140 12.66 -8.56 10.79
C ASN A 140 13.70 -8.77 9.68
N HIS A 141 13.51 -9.79 8.85
CA HIS A 141 14.36 -10.01 7.68
C HIS A 141 14.19 -8.89 6.66
N ARG A 142 12.95 -8.40 6.41
CA ARG A 142 12.73 -7.25 5.53
C ARG A 142 13.44 -5.99 6.02
N LYS A 143 13.33 -5.66 7.30
CA LYS A 143 14.07 -4.53 7.91
C LYS A 143 15.58 -4.62 7.71
N LYS A 144 16.15 -5.82 7.89
CA LYS A 144 17.58 -6.06 7.66
C LYS A 144 17.96 -5.87 6.19
N ALA A 145 17.19 -6.46 5.28
CA ALA A 145 17.43 -6.35 3.84
C ALA A 145 17.34 -4.90 3.34
N ILE A 146 16.41 -4.11 3.85
CA ILE A 146 16.29 -2.67 3.54
C ILE A 146 17.54 -1.94 4.02
N LYS A 147 18.01 -2.20 5.24
CA LYS A 147 19.22 -1.60 5.81
C LYS A 147 20.47 -1.92 4.98
N GLU A 148 20.59 -3.14 4.49
CA GLU A 148 21.72 -3.56 3.65
C GLU A 148 21.65 -3.04 2.20
N ASN A 149 20.45 -2.73 1.71
CA ASN A 149 20.19 -2.31 0.33
C ASN A 149 19.53 -0.92 0.24
N THR A 150 19.91 0.02 1.09
CA THR A 150 19.34 1.37 1.18
C THR A 150 19.32 2.13 -0.14
N LYS A 151 20.32 1.91 -1.03
CA LYS A 151 20.38 2.56 -2.34
C LYS A 151 19.17 2.27 -3.21
N VAL A 152 18.62 1.05 -3.15
CA VAL A 152 17.43 0.66 -3.90
C VAL A 152 16.20 1.40 -3.37
N ALA A 153 16.04 1.45 -2.04
CA ALA A 153 14.96 2.21 -1.41
C ALA A 153 15.03 3.71 -1.73
N PHE A 154 16.24 4.32 -1.69
CA PHE A 154 16.44 5.72 -2.09
C PHE A 154 16.08 5.96 -3.56
N SER A 155 16.50 5.07 -4.46
CA SER A 155 16.15 5.19 -5.88
C SER A 155 14.63 5.13 -6.06
N TYR A 156 13.97 4.23 -5.37
CA TYR A 156 12.52 4.09 -5.43
C TYR A 156 11.78 5.34 -4.92
N LEU A 157 12.21 5.92 -3.80
CA LEU A 157 11.64 7.17 -3.30
C LEU A 157 11.82 8.34 -4.29
N ARG A 158 12.98 8.43 -4.95
CA ARG A 158 13.20 9.42 -6.02
C ARG A 158 12.28 9.19 -7.21
N ASP A 159 12.01 7.95 -7.56
CA ASP A 159 11.10 7.61 -8.64
C ASP A 159 9.63 7.95 -8.29
N ILE A 160 9.23 7.82 -7.02
CA ILE A 160 7.95 8.34 -6.52
C ILE A 160 7.92 9.86 -6.64
N ASP A 161 8.92 10.56 -6.12
CA ASP A 161 9.00 12.01 -6.08
C ASP A 161 9.00 12.63 -7.49
N SER A 162 9.81 12.06 -8.41
CA SER A 162 9.86 12.49 -9.82
C SER A 162 8.61 12.13 -10.63
N GLY A 163 7.68 11.36 -10.07
CA GLY A 163 6.46 10.93 -10.74
C GLY A 163 6.62 9.77 -11.72
N LYS A 164 7.74 9.08 -11.73
CA LYS A 164 7.90 7.84 -12.51
C LYS A 164 7.04 6.71 -11.94
N MET A 165 6.86 6.67 -10.62
CA MET A 165 5.91 5.80 -9.93
C MET A 165 4.57 6.51 -9.76
N HIS A 166 3.71 6.40 -10.77
CA HIS A 166 2.47 7.17 -10.86
C HIS A 166 1.42 6.79 -9.81
N HIS A 167 1.55 5.63 -9.18
CA HIS A 167 0.58 5.10 -8.23
C HIS A 167 0.81 5.56 -6.79
N TYR A 168 1.99 6.15 -6.51
CA TYR A 168 2.37 6.56 -5.17
C TYR A 168 2.77 8.02 -5.12
N TYR A 169 2.56 8.61 -3.94
CA TYR A 169 3.05 9.94 -3.60
C TYR A 169 3.72 9.87 -2.23
N PHE A 170 4.91 10.46 -2.10
CA PHE A 170 5.58 10.57 -0.82
C PHE A 170 5.23 11.92 -0.19
N LEU A 171 4.59 11.88 0.99
CA LEU A 171 4.25 13.04 1.77
C LEU A 171 5.23 13.13 2.95
N PRO A 172 6.20 14.07 2.93
CA PRO A 172 7.20 14.19 3.98
C PRO A 172 6.60 14.76 5.27
N GLN A 173 7.21 14.50 6.43
CA GLN A 173 6.76 15.02 7.73
C GLN A 173 6.56 16.55 7.74
N ALA A 174 7.43 17.29 7.04
CA ALA A 174 7.32 18.75 6.92
C ALA A 174 6.01 19.25 6.29
N ALA A 175 5.28 18.37 5.60
CA ALA A 175 4.00 18.68 4.98
C ALA A 175 2.82 18.73 5.97
N TYR A 176 2.99 18.29 7.21
CA TYR A 176 1.92 18.28 8.22
C TYR A 176 1.95 19.53 9.09
N LEU A 177 0.79 19.92 9.62
CA LEU A 177 0.68 21.11 10.47
C LEU A 177 1.02 20.84 11.93
N ASP A 178 0.80 19.63 12.42
CA ASP A 178 1.03 19.27 13.80
C ASP A 178 2.25 18.36 13.97
N ASN A 179 3.04 18.65 15.02
CA ASN A 179 4.25 17.89 15.35
C ASN A 179 3.95 16.55 16.05
N ASP A 180 2.68 16.22 16.27
CA ASP A 180 2.27 15.03 17.01
C ASP A 180 2.24 13.76 16.14
N ILE A 181 2.24 13.92 14.81
CA ILE A 181 2.37 12.76 13.92
C ILE A 181 3.78 12.18 14.07
N LYS A 182 3.88 11.00 14.66
CA LYS A 182 5.15 10.28 14.89
C LYS A 182 5.81 9.82 13.61
N SER A 183 5.06 9.74 12.51
CA SER A 183 5.57 9.33 11.20
C SER A 183 6.51 10.36 10.61
N LYS A 184 7.65 9.92 10.08
CA LYS A 184 8.61 10.76 9.35
C LYS A 184 8.22 11.00 7.89
N GLY A 185 7.13 10.40 7.43
CA GLY A 185 6.57 10.55 6.10
C GLY A 185 5.52 9.49 5.83
N LEU A 186 4.61 9.77 4.90
CA LEU A 186 3.57 8.85 4.46
C LEU A 186 3.76 8.49 3.00
N ILE A 187 3.56 7.22 2.66
CA ILE A 187 3.36 6.77 1.28
C ILE A 187 1.87 6.76 1.02
N VAL A 188 1.43 7.66 0.15
CA VAL A 188 0.03 7.78 -0.27
C VAL A 188 -0.20 6.93 -1.50
N ASP A 189 -1.18 6.03 -1.44
CA ASP A 189 -1.60 5.21 -2.57
C ASP A 189 -2.67 5.96 -3.37
N LEU A 190 -2.30 6.49 -4.53
CA LEU A 190 -3.18 7.30 -5.37
C LEU A 190 -4.28 6.51 -6.06
N LEU A 191 -4.18 5.16 -6.07
CA LEU A 191 -5.19 4.27 -6.66
C LEU A 191 -6.19 3.74 -5.62
N GLU A 192 -5.86 3.79 -4.33
CA GLU A 192 -6.74 3.28 -3.29
C GLU A 192 -7.64 4.39 -2.73
N ILE A 193 -8.74 4.63 -3.44
CA ILE A 193 -9.76 5.61 -3.09
C ILE A 193 -10.86 4.90 -2.30
N LYS A 194 -11.20 5.46 -1.15
CA LYS A 194 -12.31 5.01 -0.31
C LYS A 194 -13.26 6.15 0.03
N SER A 195 -14.37 5.82 0.65
CA SER A 195 -15.35 6.82 1.08
C SER A 195 -15.70 6.68 2.55
N LEU A 196 -15.91 7.82 3.20
CA LEU A 196 -16.32 7.95 4.58
C LEU A 196 -17.73 8.56 4.62
N THR A 197 -18.63 8.00 5.40
CA THR A 197 -19.98 8.55 5.56
C THR A 197 -19.95 9.89 6.31
N LEU A 198 -20.96 10.73 6.11
CA LEU A 198 -21.06 11.98 6.87
C LEU A 198 -21.21 11.73 8.38
N GLU A 199 -21.87 10.64 8.75
CA GLU A 199 -22.05 10.27 10.16
C GLU A 199 -20.71 9.91 10.80
N ASP A 200 -19.91 9.04 10.15
CA ASP A 200 -18.60 8.68 10.66
C ASP A 200 -17.65 9.88 10.69
N ALA A 201 -17.70 10.72 9.66
CA ALA A 201 -16.92 11.97 9.62
C ALA A 201 -17.23 12.88 10.80
N LYS A 202 -18.52 13.03 11.16
CA LYS A 202 -18.93 13.81 12.35
C LYS A 202 -18.44 13.19 13.65
N LYS A 203 -18.50 11.84 13.76
CA LYS A 203 -17.98 11.12 14.93
C LYS A 203 -16.48 11.32 15.09
N ILE A 204 -15.71 11.25 14.02
CA ILE A 204 -14.25 11.45 14.02
C ILE A 204 -13.88 12.91 14.34
N ALA A 205 -14.67 13.87 13.87
CA ALA A 205 -14.43 15.30 14.12
C ALA A 205 -14.77 15.74 15.55
N SER A 206 -15.56 14.97 16.27
CA SER A 206 -16.00 15.28 17.64
C SER A 206 -15.20 14.50 18.67
N PRO A 207 -14.47 15.16 19.58
CA PRO A 207 -13.72 14.49 20.65
C PRO A 207 -14.59 13.64 21.58
N LEU A 208 -15.89 13.92 21.67
CA LEU A 208 -16.84 13.23 22.55
C LEU A 208 -17.47 11.98 21.91
N SER A 209 -17.36 11.83 20.60
CA SER A 209 -18.00 10.74 19.84
C SER A 209 -17.02 9.93 18.98
N GLU A 210 -15.77 9.91 19.37
CA GLU A 210 -14.68 9.18 18.77
C GLU A 210 -15.06 7.71 18.48
N ILE A 211 -14.67 7.22 17.30
CA ILE A 211 -14.84 5.82 16.96
C ILE A 211 -13.69 5.04 17.61
N SER A 212 -14.02 4.17 18.56
CA SER A 212 -13.03 3.34 19.26
C SER A 212 -13.49 1.89 19.33
N TYR A 213 -12.55 0.99 19.59
CA TYR A 213 -12.83 -0.44 19.75
C TYR A 213 -13.89 -0.69 20.81
N GLU A 214 -13.81 -0.01 21.97
CA GLU A 214 -14.78 -0.14 23.07
C GLU A 214 -16.22 0.22 22.68
N ARG A 215 -16.38 1.01 21.62
CA ARG A 215 -17.71 1.46 21.13
C ARG A 215 -18.24 0.63 19.98
N LEU A 216 -17.56 -0.46 19.62
CA LEU A 216 -18.10 -1.39 18.63
C LEU A 216 -19.39 -2.02 19.14
N PRO A 217 -20.43 -2.16 18.31
CA PRO A 217 -21.62 -2.91 18.67
C PRO A 217 -21.24 -4.30 19.21
N PRO A 218 -21.74 -4.70 20.40
CA PRO A 218 -21.38 -5.99 20.99
C PRO A 218 -21.84 -7.15 20.11
N LEU A 219 -21.05 -8.22 20.14
CA LEU A 219 -21.48 -9.47 19.51
C LEU A 219 -22.73 -10.02 20.23
N PRO A 220 -23.70 -10.61 19.50
CA PRO A 220 -24.87 -11.17 20.12
C PRO A 220 -24.50 -12.36 21.01
N THR A 221 -25.15 -12.46 22.17
CA THR A 221 -25.02 -13.62 23.05
C THR A 221 -25.86 -14.81 22.55
N GLU A 222 -25.57 -16.02 23.00
CA GLU A 222 -26.34 -17.21 22.64
C GLU A 222 -27.82 -17.07 23.05
N GLU A 223 -28.11 -16.41 24.18
CA GLU A 223 -29.47 -16.13 24.63
C GLU A 223 -30.19 -15.18 23.70
N GLU A 224 -29.53 -14.11 23.22
CA GLU A 224 -30.15 -13.19 22.25
C GLU A 224 -30.43 -13.86 20.90
N ILE A 225 -29.55 -14.76 20.44
CA ILE A 225 -29.74 -15.51 19.18
C ILE A 225 -30.96 -16.46 19.26
N SER A 226 -31.23 -17.01 20.43
CA SER A 226 -32.37 -17.92 20.63
C SER A 226 -33.72 -17.21 20.66
N GLN A 227 -33.74 -15.89 20.84
CA GLN A 227 -34.97 -15.07 20.89
C GLN A 227 -35.34 -14.53 19.49
N THR A 228 -36.23 -15.20 18.81
CA THR A 228 -36.64 -14.89 17.41
C THR A 228 -37.18 -13.47 17.22
N GLU A 229 -37.70 -12.82 18.24
CA GLU A 229 -38.29 -11.48 18.18
C GLU A 229 -37.26 -10.35 17.98
N ARG A 230 -35.97 -10.64 18.11
CA ARG A 230 -34.86 -9.64 18.00
C ARG A 230 -33.91 -9.87 16.82
N ILE A 231 -34.26 -10.74 15.89
CA ILE A 231 -33.37 -11.09 14.77
C ILE A 231 -32.97 -9.85 13.95
N ASP A 232 -33.87 -8.95 13.66
CA ASP A 232 -33.60 -7.75 12.87
C ASP A 232 -32.63 -6.80 13.57
N ASP A 233 -32.73 -6.64 14.88
CA ASP A 233 -31.82 -5.82 15.68
C ASP A 233 -30.42 -6.46 15.75
N ILE A 234 -30.37 -7.78 15.86
CA ILE A 234 -29.10 -8.53 15.83
C ILE A 234 -28.42 -8.35 14.47
N ILE A 235 -29.15 -8.54 13.38
CA ILE A 235 -28.63 -8.36 12.02
C ILE A 235 -28.13 -6.93 11.81
N LYS A 236 -28.86 -5.92 12.29
CA LYS A 236 -28.46 -4.52 12.21
C LYS A 236 -27.16 -4.26 12.97
N ARG A 237 -27.01 -4.77 14.20
CA ARG A 237 -25.78 -4.65 15.01
C ARG A 237 -24.59 -5.32 14.32
N LEU A 238 -24.76 -6.54 13.81
CA LEU A 238 -23.70 -7.27 13.11
C LEU A 238 -23.26 -6.56 11.82
N ARG A 239 -24.20 -6.02 11.05
CA ARG A 239 -23.88 -5.24 9.85
C ARG A 239 -23.10 -3.98 10.18
N GLU A 240 -23.52 -3.25 11.21
CA GLU A 240 -22.84 -2.03 11.65
C GLU A 240 -21.44 -2.35 12.18
N ARG A 241 -21.28 -3.38 13.00
CA ARG A 241 -19.99 -3.86 13.48
C ARG A 241 -19.08 -4.24 12.32
N SER A 242 -19.55 -5.06 11.40
CA SER A 242 -18.78 -5.47 10.21
C SER A 242 -18.37 -4.28 9.35
N ARG A 243 -19.25 -3.29 9.19
CA ARG A 243 -18.95 -2.04 8.47
C ARG A 243 -17.84 -1.27 9.15
N LEU A 244 -17.87 -1.10 10.46
CA LEU A 244 -16.84 -0.40 11.22
C LEU A 244 -15.50 -1.15 11.17
N GLU A 245 -15.50 -2.46 11.40
CA GLU A 245 -14.29 -3.29 11.35
C GLU A 245 -13.64 -3.40 9.96
N THR A 246 -14.41 -3.19 8.88
CA THR A 246 -13.87 -3.16 7.52
C THR A 246 -13.37 -1.79 7.09
N THR A 247 -13.86 -0.73 7.72
CA THR A 247 -13.49 0.66 7.40
C THR A 247 -12.33 1.13 8.28
N PHE A 248 -12.31 0.73 9.54
CA PHE A 248 -11.41 1.23 10.57
C PHE A 248 -10.56 0.11 11.16
N TRP A 249 -9.37 0.48 11.60
CA TRP A 249 -8.46 -0.39 12.35
C TRP A 249 -8.86 -0.37 13.83
N LEU A 250 -9.67 -1.32 14.23
CA LEU A 250 -10.22 -1.47 15.57
C LEU A 250 -10.07 -2.93 16.01
N GLU A 251 -8.86 -3.32 16.38
CA GLU A 251 -8.52 -4.71 16.74
C GLU A 251 -8.29 -4.88 18.26
N ASN A 252 -7.89 -3.78 18.92
CA ASN A 252 -7.60 -3.79 20.36
C ASN A 252 -8.37 -2.67 21.08
N GLU A 253 -8.54 -2.81 22.40
CA GLU A 253 -9.24 -1.82 23.24
C GLU A 253 -8.66 -0.40 23.16
N SER A 254 -7.36 -0.31 22.89
CA SER A 254 -6.66 0.98 22.73
C SER A 254 -6.80 1.60 21.33
N ASP A 255 -7.37 0.86 20.37
CA ASP A 255 -7.46 1.35 19.01
C ASP A 255 -8.60 2.37 18.87
N PHE A 256 -8.31 3.45 18.19
CA PHE A 256 -9.27 4.52 17.92
C PHE A 256 -9.01 5.15 16.55
N VAL A 257 -9.99 5.86 16.05
CA VAL A 257 -9.93 6.62 14.80
C VAL A 257 -10.03 8.09 15.14
N GLY A 258 -9.08 8.88 14.68
CA GLY A 258 -9.00 10.30 15.01
C GLY A 258 -8.35 11.15 13.91
N ILE A 259 -8.49 12.47 14.03
CA ILE A 259 -7.82 13.42 13.16
C ILE A 259 -6.41 13.67 13.71
N GLU A 260 -5.40 13.37 12.90
CA GLU A 260 -3.99 13.56 13.21
C GLU A 260 -3.48 14.95 12.79
N GLY A 261 -4.12 15.57 11.81
CA GLY A 261 -3.72 16.88 11.33
C GLY A 261 -4.24 17.21 9.93
N THR A 262 -3.64 18.22 9.33
CA THR A 262 -4.00 18.69 7.98
C THR A 262 -2.74 18.95 7.16
N ILE A 263 -2.76 18.59 5.89
CA ILE A 263 -1.64 18.84 4.98
C ILE A 263 -1.54 20.34 4.69
N LYS A 264 -0.32 20.88 4.84
CA LYS A 264 0.00 22.29 4.54
C LYS A 264 -0.05 22.57 3.03
N SER A 265 -0.47 23.75 2.66
CA SER A 265 -0.17 24.32 1.34
C SER A 265 1.38 24.52 1.22
N PRO A 266 2.03 24.27 0.07
CA PRO A 266 1.43 23.81 -1.20
C PRO A 266 1.36 22.27 -1.36
N TRP A 267 1.65 21.49 -0.33
CA TRP A 267 1.69 20.02 -0.40
C TRP A 267 0.31 19.41 -0.72
N CYS A 268 -0.76 20.01 -0.18
CA CYS A 268 -2.12 19.55 -0.46
C CYS A 268 -2.45 19.71 -1.95
N GLU A 269 -2.16 20.86 -2.52
CA GLU A 269 -2.39 21.16 -3.93
C GLU A 269 -1.56 20.26 -4.85
N HIS A 270 -0.29 20.02 -4.48
CA HIS A 270 0.58 19.11 -5.22
C HIS A 270 0.08 17.67 -5.17
N LEU A 271 -0.37 17.18 -4.01
CA LEU A 271 -1.00 15.86 -3.89
C LEU A 271 -2.23 15.75 -4.80
N MET A 272 -3.11 16.77 -4.79
CA MET A 272 -4.31 16.79 -5.65
C MET A 272 -3.96 16.81 -7.14
N GLN A 273 -2.94 17.55 -7.53
CA GLN A 273 -2.43 17.57 -8.91
C GLN A 273 -1.89 16.18 -9.31
N ARG A 274 -1.11 15.54 -8.44
CA ARG A 274 -0.57 14.19 -8.69
C ARG A 274 -1.70 13.16 -8.81
N PHE A 275 -2.67 13.24 -7.92
CA PHE A 275 -3.87 12.39 -7.95
C PHE A 275 -4.63 12.56 -9.28
N SER A 276 -4.92 13.79 -9.71
CA SER A 276 -5.60 14.05 -10.98
C SER A 276 -4.82 13.51 -12.18
N ASN A 277 -3.48 13.64 -12.18
CA ASN A 277 -2.63 13.15 -13.26
C ASN A 277 -2.65 11.62 -13.43
N VAL A 278 -2.96 10.86 -12.37
CA VAL A 278 -3.13 9.40 -12.47
C VAL A 278 -4.28 9.06 -13.41
N PHE A 279 -5.41 9.77 -13.30
CA PHE A 279 -6.59 9.50 -14.15
C PHE A 279 -6.42 10.00 -15.58
N ILE A 280 -5.73 11.12 -15.79
CA ILE A 280 -5.42 11.64 -17.13
C ILE A 280 -4.55 10.64 -17.90
N ARG A 281 -3.64 9.91 -17.23
CA ARG A 281 -2.75 8.93 -17.86
C ARG A 281 -3.36 7.54 -18.08
N ILE A 282 -4.50 7.24 -17.47
CA ILE A 282 -5.26 6.00 -17.75
C ILE A 282 -5.92 6.06 -19.15
N GLY A 283 -5.61 7.12 -19.93
CA GLY A 283 -5.84 7.15 -21.38
C GLY A 283 -7.24 6.71 -21.75
N LEU A 284 -8.23 7.50 -21.37
CA LEU A 284 -9.40 7.60 -22.20
C LEU A 284 -8.95 8.50 -23.38
N ASP A 285 -8.80 7.92 -24.56
CA ASP A 285 -8.80 8.72 -25.76
C ASP A 285 -10.01 9.66 -25.65
N ASN A 286 -9.77 10.95 -25.77
CA ASN A 286 -10.89 11.89 -25.81
C ASN A 286 -11.85 11.42 -26.91
N PRO A 287 -13.16 11.31 -26.64
CA PRO A 287 -14.12 10.94 -27.65
C PRO A 287 -13.85 11.78 -28.89
N SER A 288 -13.74 11.15 -30.05
CA SER A 288 -13.52 11.86 -31.29
C SER A 288 -14.76 12.70 -31.65
N GLU A 289 -14.59 13.72 -32.43
CA GLU A 289 -15.74 14.51 -32.95
C GLU A 289 -16.76 13.63 -33.67
N ASN A 290 -16.31 12.52 -34.28
CA ASN A 290 -17.17 11.53 -34.89
C ASN A 290 -17.99 10.73 -33.87
N ASP A 291 -17.45 10.41 -32.70
CA ASP A 291 -18.19 9.71 -31.62
C ASP A 291 -19.36 10.59 -31.13
N PHE A 292 -19.12 11.90 -31.00
CA PHE A 292 -20.19 12.84 -30.64
C PHE A 292 -21.25 12.98 -31.74
N ARG A 293 -20.84 13.00 -33.02
CA ARG A 293 -21.78 13.06 -34.17
C ARG A 293 -22.64 11.80 -34.20
N THR A 294 -22.03 10.63 -34.11
CA THR A 294 -22.77 9.34 -34.11
C THR A 294 -23.79 9.32 -32.98
N LEU A 295 -23.42 9.75 -31.74
CA LEU A 295 -24.34 9.82 -30.62
C LEU A 295 -25.51 10.77 -30.88
N ILE A 296 -25.25 11.93 -31.47
CA ILE A 296 -26.31 12.92 -31.82
C ILE A 296 -27.22 12.37 -32.92
N ASP A 297 -26.64 11.75 -33.95
CA ASP A 297 -27.39 11.16 -35.07
C ASP A 297 -28.29 10.01 -34.57
N ASP A 298 -27.80 9.16 -33.67
CA ASP A 298 -28.58 8.09 -33.06
C ASP A 298 -29.74 8.64 -32.19
N CYS A 299 -29.51 9.72 -31.44
CA CYS A 299 -30.55 10.37 -30.66
C CYS A 299 -31.62 11.07 -31.51
N CYS A 300 -31.29 11.41 -32.79
CA CYS A 300 -32.22 12.06 -33.73
C CYS A 300 -33.00 11.07 -34.59
N GLN A 301 -32.69 9.77 -34.52
CA GLN A 301 -33.35 8.71 -35.31
C GLN A 301 -34.49 7.97 -34.55
N GLU A 302 -34.74 8.30 -33.30
CA GLU A 302 -35.80 7.73 -32.47
C GLU A 302 -37.08 8.61 -32.51
N ASP A 303 -37.59 8.91 -33.72
CA ASP A 303 -38.96 9.45 -33.92
C ASP A 303 -39.72 8.63 -35.00
#